data_cd1dfe7700627c911cb7f00a3c934ed4
#
_entry.id   cd1dfe7700627c911cb7f00a3c934ed4
#
_cell.length_a   1.000
_cell.length_b   1.000
_cell.length_c   1.000
_cell.angle_alpha   90.00
_cell.angle_beta   90.00
_cell.angle_gamma   90.00
#
_symmetry.space_group_name_H-M   'P 1'
#
loop_
_entity.id
_entity.type
_entity.pdbx_description
1 polymer ?
#
loop_
_entity_poly.entity_id
_entity_poly.type
_entity_poly.pdbx_seq_one_letter_code
_entity_poly.pdbx_strand_id
1 'polypeptide(L)'
;SFGGERAATDNHPAVIHHLPLAEGVTDPLAVGTLLKAVDVYGATATTGEDNTGVTAASVDAATFAAKAGKAVGAYAFAYDSAWKLGGQGVTLSEYGISLTGDAANGDTVTVTLTVEDVTYEPALSTDAEACAVVDLPCDTTGDKAETSAAAVVHGTVKTRVLKTGDGKAPTGGQLAMLARHGVFAV
;
A
#
# COMPACT_ATOMS: atom_id res chain seq x y z
N SER A 1 34.42 12.16 -4.64
CA SER A 1 33.89 12.22 -3.28
C SER A 1 32.44 11.73 -3.31
N PHE A 2 32.17 10.56 -2.79
CA PHE A 2 30.81 10.04 -2.60
C PHE A 2 30.18 10.61 -1.32
N GLY A 3 30.35 11.90 -1.06
CA GLY A 3 29.93 12.58 0.16
C GLY A 3 28.65 13.39 -0.02
N GLY A 4 27.58 12.77 -0.53
CA GLY A 4 26.23 13.33 -0.40
C GLY A 4 25.78 13.35 1.06
N GLU A 5 24.95 14.32 1.44
CA GLU A 5 24.36 14.33 2.79
C GLU A 5 23.48 13.09 2.98
N ARG A 6 23.62 12.44 4.13
CA ARG A 6 22.80 11.29 4.52
C ARG A 6 21.85 11.70 5.64
N ALA A 7 20.68 11.04 5.69
CA ALA A 7 19.72 11.23 6.77
C ALA A 7 20.20 10.61 8.08
N ALA A 8 20.85 9.43 8.03
CA ALA A 8 21.37 8.77 9.20
C ALA A 8 22.40 9.61 9.96
N THR A 9 22.49 9.43 11.28
CA THR A 9 23.52 10.03 12.15
C THR A 9 24.48 8.94 12.63
N ASP A 10 25.66 9.39 13.10
CA ASP A 10 26.67 8.47 13.68
C ASP A 10 26.42 8.20 15.18
N ASN A 11 25.45 8.88 15.81
CA ASN A 11 25.21 8.79 17.25
C ASN A 11 24.54 7.48 17.69
N HIS A 12 23.79 6.84 16.79
CA HIS A 12 23.18 5.53 16.99
C HIS A 12 23.23 4.74 15.70
N PRO A 13 23.69 3.47 15.70
CA PRO A 13 23.76 2.68 14.50
C PRO A 13 22.42 2.65 13.77
N ALA A 14 22.40 3.17 12.56
CA ALA A 14 21.21 3.14 11.72
C ALA A 14 21.09 1.80 11.00
N VAL A 15 19.92 1.21 11.04
CA VAL A 15 19.57 0.07 10.17
C VAL A 15 18.95 0.63 8.89
N ILE A 16 19.62 0.33 7.78
CA ILE A 16 19.19 0.79 6.45
C ILE A 16 18.74 -0.41 5.65
N HIS A 17 17.54 -0.33 5.11
CA HIS A 17 16.99 -1.32 4.21
C HIS A 17 16.70 -0.69 2.84
N HIS A 18 16.75 -1.50 1.79
CA HIS A 18 16.19 -1.16 0.50
C HIS A 18 14.71 -1.50 0.52
N LEU A 19 13.87 -0.46 0.60
CA LEU A 19 12.41 -0.59 0.68
C LEU A 19 11.82 -0.52 -0.75
N PRO A 20 10.99 -1.50 -1.16
CA PRO A 20 10.36 -1.47 -2.48
C PRO A 20 9.40 -0.29 -2.58
N LEU A 21 9.51 0.47 -3.67
CA LEU A 21 8.65 1.62 -3.92
C LEU A 21 7.34 1.20 -4.58
N ALA A 22 6.27 1.89 -4.24
CA ALA A 22 4.99 1.72 -4.90
C ALA A 22 5.09 2.14 -6.38
N GLU A 23 4.36 1.45 -7.25
CA GLU A 23 4.40 1.67 -8.72
C GLU A 23 4.10 3.12 -9.13
N GLY A 24 3.33 3.85 -8.34
CA GLY A 24 3.01 5.26 -8.57
C GLY A 24 4.09 6.27 -8.18
N VAL A 25 5.23 5.83 -7.63
CA VAL A 25 6.35 6.71 -7.25
C VAL A 25 7.23 6.96 -8.46
N THR A 26 7.00 8.07 -9.15
CA THR A 26 7.67 8.45 -10.41
C THR A 26 8.61 9.66 -10.26
N ASP A 27 8.54 10.38 -9.14
CA ASP A 27 9.39 11.53 -8.87
C ASP A 27 10.63 11.13 -8.04
N PRO A 28 11.82 11.67 -8.34
CA PRO A 28 13.03 11.36 -7.58
C PRO A 28 12.87 11.64 -6.08
N LEU A 29 13.36 10.72 -5.25
CA LEU A 29 13.31 10.87 -3.81
C LEU A 29 14.61 11.48 -3.29
N ALA A 30 14.51 12.60 -2.62
CA ALA A 30 15.64 13.25 -2.00
C ALA A 30 15.90 12.68 -0.59
N VAL A 31 17.14 12.82 -0.11
CA VAL A 31 17.53 12.52 1.28
C VAL A 31 16.57 13.18 2.27
N GLY A 32 16.19 12.47 3.31
CA GLY A 32 15.30 12.95 4.35
C GLY A 32 13.81 12.88 4.01
N THR A 33 13.43 12.41 2.80
CA THR A 33 12.01 12.20 2.48
C THR A 33 11.42 11.12 3.37
N LEU A 34 10.33 11.45 4.06
CA LEU A 34 9.58 10.50 4.86
C LEU A 34 8.85 9.51 3.95
N LEU A 35 8.86 8.23 4.33
CA LEU A 35 8.14 7.16 3.67
C LEU A 35 7.02 6.62 4.57
N LYS A 36 5.90 6.28 3.97
CA LYS A 36 4.81 5.49 4.58
C LYS A 36 4.66 4.17 3.86
N ALA A 37 4.18 3.16 4.59
CA ALA A 37 3.88 1.84 4.04
C ALA A 37 2.52 1.85 3.33
N VAL A 38 2.42 1.11 2.23
CA VAL A 38 1.19 0.89 1.45
C VAL A 38 1.03 -0.60 1.22
N ASP A 39 -0.10 -1.14 1.66
CA ASP A 39 -0.41 -2.54 1.45
C ASP A 39 -0.71 -2.83 -0.03
N VAL A 40 -0.14 -3.90 -0.53
CA VAL A 40 -0.46 -4.49 -1.84
C VAL A 40 -1.46 -5.62 -1.59
N TYR A 41 -2.65 -5.48 -2.15
CA TYR A 41 -3.72 -6.44 -1.95
C TYR A 41 -3.74 -7.51 -3.03
N GLY A 42 -3.94 -8.76 -2.60
CA GLY A 42 -4.34 -9.87 -3.45
C GLY A 42 -5.81 -10.21 -3.23
N ALA A 43 -6.47 -10.72 -4.26
CA ALA A 43 -7.82 -11.19 -4.14
C ALA A 43 -8.03 -12.45 -4.99
N THR A 44 -8.77 -13.41 -4.44
CA THR A 44 -9.19 -14.62 -5.16
C THR A 44 -10.70 -14.71 -5.15
N ALA A 45 -11.29 -15.06 -6.29
CA ALA A 45 -12.72 -15.31 -6.41
C ALA A 45 -12.98 -16.81 -6.65
N THR A 46 -13.93 -17.37 -5.91
CA THR A 46 -14.38 -18.75 -6.05
C THR A 46 -15.88 -18.80 -6.22
N THR A 47 -16.36 -19.64 -7.14
CA THR A 47 -17.79 -19.89 -7.34
C THR A 47 -18.26 -20.97 -6.37
N GLY A 48 -19.53 -20.91 -5.96
CA GLY A 48 -20.14 -21.97 -5.16
C GLY A 48 -20.21 -23.28 -5.92
N GLU A 49 -20.08 -24.40 -5.20
CA GLU A 49 -20.14 -25.76 -5.80
C GLU A 49 -21.52 -26.08 -6.40
N ASP A 50 -22.57 -25.53 -5.81
CA ASP A 50 -23.97 -25.74 -6.25
C ASP A 50 -24.45 -24.69 -7.26
N ASN A 51 -23.58 -23.84 -7.79
CA ASN A 51 -23.95 -22.85 -8.78
C ASN A 51 -24.49 -23.52 -10.05
N THR A 52 -25.61 -23.02 -10.57
CA THR A 52 -26.25 -23.54 -11.78
C THR A 52 -26.09 -22.62 -12.99
N GLY A 53 -25.76 -21.36 -12.77
CA GLY A 53 -25.59 -20.34 -13.82
C GLY A 53 -24.17 -19.83 -13.93
N VAL A 54 -23.56 -19.38 -12.82
CA VAL A 54 -22.19 -18.89 -12.80
C VAL A 54 -21.18 -20.04 -12.76
N THR A 55 -20.31 -20.12 -13.76
CA THR A 55 -19.32 -21.20 -13.91
C THR A 55 -17.90 -20.78 -13.54
N ALA A 56 -17.59 -19.48 -13.58
CA ALA A 56 -16.30 -18.94 -13.16
C ALA A 56 -16.45 -17.48 -12.70
N ALA A 57 -15.55 -17.05 -11.83
CA ALA A 57 -15.43 -15.68 -11.38
C ALA A 57 -13.98 -15.26 -11.35
N SER A 58 -13.73 -14.00 -11.66
CA SER A 58 -12.43 -13.33 -11.49
C SER A 58 -12.61 -12.02 -10.76
N VAL A 59 -11.54 -11.49 -10.14
CA VAL A 59 -11.60 -10.25 -9.38
C VAL A 59 -10.32 -9.43 -9.59
N ASP A 60 -10.48 -8.13 -9.76
CA ASP A 60 -9.39 -7.15 -9.69
C ASP A 60 -9.16 -6.76 -8.23
N ALA A 61 -8.01 -7.12 -7.68
CA ALA A 61 -7.70 -6.97 -6.26
C ALA A 61 -7.69 -5.50 -5.80
N ALA A 62 -7.16 -4.59 -6.62
CA ALA A 62 -7.07 -3.17 -6.27
C ALA A 62 -8.46 -2.51 -6.19
N THR A 63 -9.30 -2.76 -7.19
CA THR A 63 -10.69 -2.30 -7.22
C THR A 63 -11.49 -2.89 -6.06
N PHE A 64 -11.32 -4.19 -5.81
CA PHE A 64 -12.00 -4.86 -4.70
C PHE A 64 -11.59 -4.28 -3.35
N ALA A 65 -10.29 -4.14 -3.09
CA ALA A 65 -9.77 -3.57 -1.84
C ALA A 65 -10.30 -2.15 -1.61
N ALA A 66 -10.30 -1.31 -2.63
CA ALA A 66 -10.83 0.06 -2.55
C ALA A 66 -12.32 0.07 -2.18
N LYS A 67 -13.14 -0.76 -2.83
CA LYS A 67 -14.59 -0.85 -2.59
C LYS A 67 -14.93 -1.49 -1.25
N ALA A 68 -14.15 -2.49 -0.81
CA ALA A 68 -14.30 -3.18 0.47
C ALA A 68 -13.70 -2.41 1.66
N GLY A 69 -13.18 -1.18 1.45
CA GLY A 69 -12.57 -0.37 2.50
C GLY A 69 -11.28 -0.97 3.06
N LYS A 70 -10.55 -1.76 2.25
CA LYS A 70 -9.27 -2.40 2.60
C LYS A 70 -9.34 -3.39 3.77
N ALA A 71 -10.53 -3.85 4.12
CA ALA A 71 -10.70 -4.85 5.17
C ALA A 71 -10.42 -6.25 4.60
N VAL A 72 -9.36 -6.90 5.08
CA VAL A 72 -9.02 -8.27 4.68
C VAL A 72 -10.04 -9.28 5.19
N GLY A 73 -10.28 -10.34 4.44
CA GLY A 73 -11.23 -11.38 4.80
C GLY A 73 -12.03 -11.93 3.62
N ALA A 74 -12.98 -12.79 3.92
CA ALA A 74 -13.86 -13.40 2.93
C ALA A 74 -15.19 -12.63 2.83
N TYR A 75 -15.60 -12.38 1.59
CA TYR A 75 -16.83 -11.67 1.23
C TYR A 75 -17.70 -12.61 0.41
N ALA A 76 -18.84 -13.02 0.97
CA ALA A 76 -19.77 -13.91 0.31
C ALA A 76 -20.87 -13.10 -0.40
N PHE A 77 -20.91 -13.23 -1.71
CA PHE A 77 -21.96 -12.68 -2.57
C PHE A 77 -22.95 -13.79 -2.93
N ALA A 78 -24.23 -13.50 -2.85
CA ALA A 78 -25.29 -14.41 -3.22
C ALA A 78 -26.23 -13.75 -4.23
N TYR A 79 -26.68 -14.51 -5.22
CA TYR A 79 -27.65 -14.04 -6.21
C TYR A 79 -29.06 -14.47 -5.84
N ASP A 80 -29.95 -13.50 -5.71
CA ASP A 80 -31.39 -13.67 -5.54
C ASP A 80 -32.09 -12.51 -6.25
N SER A 81 -32.40 -12.71 -7.54
CA SER A 81 -32.87 -11.69 -8.49
C SER A 81 -31.88 -10.53 -8.73
N ALA A 82 -30.92 -10.34 -7.85
CA ALA A 82 -29.79 -9.42 -7.92
C ALA A 82 -28.66 -9.94 -7.01
N TRP A 83 -27.41 -9.50 -7.26
CA TRP A 83 -26.31 -9.80 -6.37
C TRP A 83 -26.45 -9.04 -5.05
N LYS A 84 -26.19 -9.74 -3.94
CA LYS A 84 -26.25 -9.21 -2.58
C LYS A 84 -24.98 -9.51 -1.80
N LEU A 85 -24.51 -8.55 -1.00
CA LEU A 85 -23.45 -8.72 0.00
C LEU A 85 -24.04 -8.35 1.37
N GLY A 86 -24.03 -9.28 2.32
CA GLY A 86 -24.64 -9.07 3.63
C GLY A 86 -26.15 -8.72 3.56
N GLY A 87 -26.87 -9.22 2.54
CA GLY A 87 -28.29 -8.93 2.30
C GLY A 87 -28.58 -7.62 1.56
N GLN A 88 -27.57 -6.78 1.32
CA GLN A 88 -27.70 -5.52 0.56
C GLN A 88 -27.41 -5.76 -0.92
N GLY A 89 -28.24 -5.18 -1.80
CA GLY A 89 -28.02 -5.23 -3.26
C GLY A 89 -26.72 -4.53 -3.64
N VAL A 90 -25.93 -5.18 -4.49
CA VAL A 90 -24.62 -4.68 -4.98
C VAL A 90 -24.46 -4.89 -6.47
N THR A 91 -23.61 -4.08 -7.09
CA THR A 91 -23.16 -4.27 -8.48
C THR A 91 -21.75 -4.85 -8.47
N LEU A 92 -21.58 -6.10 -8.95
CA LEU A 92 -20.30 -6.80 -8.88
C LEU A 92 -19.15 -6.07 -9.60
N SER A 93 -19.44 -5.41 -10.74
CA SER A 93 -18.41 -4.65 -11.48
C SER A 93 -17.83 -3.49 -10.67
N GLU A 94 -18.56 -2.91 -9.72
CA GLU A 94 -18.03 -1.90 -8.81
C GLU A 94 -17.01 -2.48 -7.81
N TYR A 95 -17.07 -3.79 -7.59
CA TYR A 95 -16.10 -4.55 -6.80
C TYR A 95 -15.00 -5.16 -7.68
N GLY A 96 -14.94 -4.84 -8.97
CA GLY A 96 -13.97 -5.43 -9.89
C GLY A 96 -14.19 -6.92 -10.14
N ILE A 97 -15.40 -7.46 -9.86
CA ILE A 97 -15.73 -8.88 -10.06
C ILE A 97 -16.34 -9.06 -11.46
N SER A 98 -15.80 -10.00 -12.22
CA SER A 98 -16.31 -10.44 -13.51
C SER A 98 -16.73 -11.91 -13.44
N LEU A 99 -17.84 -12.24 -14.07
CA LEU A 99 -18.41 -13.59 -14.07
C LEU A 99 -18.42 -14.20 -15.47
N THR A 100 -18.37 -15.53 -15.52
CA THR A 100 -18.68 -16.32 -16.71
C THR A 100 -19.97 -17.09 -16.45
N GLY A 101 -20.93 -16.99 -17.38
CA GLY A 101 -22.27 -17.55 -17.26
C GLY A 101 -23.28 -16.52 -16.73
N ASP A 102 -24.56 -16.87 -16.86
CA ASP A 102 -25.68 -16.04 -16.41
C ASP A 102 -26.09 -16.44 -14.99
N ALA A 103 -26.12 -15.50 -14.08
CA ALA A 103 -26.44 -15.80 -12.68
C ALA A 103 -27.86 -16.34 -12.51
N ALA A 104 -27.99 -17.43 -11.76
CA ALA A 104 -29.25 -18.05 -11.36
C ALA A 104 -29.49 -17.89 -9.85
N ASN A 105 -30.76 -17.87 -9.43
CA ASN A 105 -31.08 -17.77 -8.01
C ASN A 105 -30.45 -18.90 -7.20
N GLY A 106 -29.72 -18.54 -6.16
CA GLY A 106 -28.95 -19.48 -5.34
C GLY A 106 -27.44 -19.51 -5.68
N ASP A 107 -27.02 -18.95 -6.82
CA ASP A 107 -25.60 -18.85 -7.15
C ASP A 107 -24.85 -18.00 -6.14
N THR A 108 -23.62 -18.40 -5.84
CA THR A 108 -22.75 -17.68 -4.91
C THR A 108 -21.35 -17.47 -5.48
N VAL A 109 -20.74 -16.37 -5.06
CA VAL A 109 -19.31 -16.07 -5.31
C VAL A 109 -18.68 -15.61 -4.01
N THR A 110 -17.57 -16.22 -3.63
CA THR A 110 -16.79 -15.77 -2.47
C THR A 110 -15.51 -15.14 -2.96
N VAL A 111 -15.25 -13.90 -2.52
CA VAL A 111 -13.97 -13.22 -2.75
C VAL A 111 -13.21 -13.16 -1.44
N THR A 112 -11.97 -13.63 -1.45
CA THR A 112 -11.06 -13.51 -0.31
C THR A 112 -10.02 -12.43 -0.62
N LEU A 113 -10.01 -11.37 0.20
CA LEU A 113 -9.04 -10.27 0.15
C LEU A 113 -7.93 -10.52 1.15
N THR A 114 -6.68 -10.43 0.71
CA THR A 114 -5.47 -10.59 1.52
C THR A 114 -4.51 -9.43 1.29
N VAL A 115 -3.58 -9.18 2.23
CA VAL A 115 -2.38 -8.39 1.96
C VAL A 115 -1.29 -9.36 1.51
N GLU A 116 -0.76 -9.16 0.31
CA GLU A 116 0.28 -10.03 -0.27
C GLU A 116 1.68 -9.45 -0.11
N ASP A 117 1.79 -8.12 -0.12
CA ASP A 117 3.06 -7.41 -0.01
C ASP A 117 2.86 -6.02 0.60
N VAL A 118 3.97 -5.35 0.91
CA VAL A 118 4.01 -3.97 1.37
C VAL A 118 5.01 -3.20 0.52
N THR A 119 4.56 -2.10 -0.06
CA THR A 119 5.41 -1.14 -0.77
C THR A 119 5.45 0.18 -0.02
N TYR A 120 6.29 1.10 -0.46
CA TYR A 120 6.49 2.37 0.22
C TYR A 120 6.33 3.53 -0.73
N GLU A 121 5.74 4.62 -0.25
CA GLU A 121 5.61 5.86 -0.99
C GLU A 121 5.95 7.07 -0.10
N PRO A 122 6.29 8.23 -0.70
CA PRO A 122 6.51 9.45 0.08
C PRO A 122 5.29 9.83 0.92
N ALA A 123 5.48 10.01 2.22
CA ALA A 123 4.44 10.54 3.10
C ALA A 123 4.25 12.03 2.82
N LEU A 124 3.03 12.46 2.52
CA LEU A 124 2.67 13.86 2.32
C LEU A 124 2.47 14.58 3.66
N SER A 125 2.49 15.90 3.66
CA SER A 125 2.26 16.71 4.87
C SER A 125 0.86 16.51 5.49
N THR A 126 -0.09 15.99 4.72
CA THR A 126 -1.44 15.65 5.16
C THR A 126 -1.59 14.22 5.70
N ASP A 127 -0.57 13.36 5.50
CA ASP A 127 -0.58 11.99 6.02
C ASP A 127 -0.27 11.99 7.52
N ALA A 128 -0.97 11.13 8.26
CA ALA A 128 -0.69 10.92 9.67
C ALA A 128 0.48 9.96 9.90
N GLU A 129 0.81 9.13 8.90
CA GLU A 129 1.75 8.01 9.03
C GLU A 129 3.10 8.32 8.38
N ALA A 130 4.17 7.85 9.02
CA ALA A 130 5.51 7.76 8.49
C ALA A 130 6.25 6.64 9.24
N CYS A 131 7.01 5.79 8.53
CA CYS A 131 7.66 4.63 9.13
C CYS A 131 9.16 4.51 8.80
N ALA A 132 9.64 5.23 7.80
CA ALA A 132 11.05 5.22 7.40
C ALA A 132 11.46 6.58 6.79
N VAL A 133 12.76 6.78 6.60
CA VAL A 133 13.34 8.01 6.04
C VAL A 133 14.36 7.66 4.97
N VAL A 134 14.23 8.21 3.78
CA VAL A 134 15.19 8.05 2.68
C VAL A 134 16.58 8.52 3.11
N ASP A 135 17.57 7.63 3.09
CA ASP A 135 18.93 7.89 3.52
C ASP A 135 19.84 8.37 2.37
N LEU A 136 19.64 7.85 1.18
CA LEU A 136 20.34 8.23 -0.04
C LEU A 136 19.34 8.67 -1.10
N PRO A 137 19.73 9.63 -1.98
CA PRO A 137 18.87 10.00 -3.10
C PRO A 137 18.52 8.78 -3.93
N CYS A 138 17.27 8.68 -4.37
CA CYS A 138 16.78 7.60 -5.20
C CYS A 138 16.22 8.19 -6.49
N ASP A 139 16.74 7.77 -7.65
CA ASP A 139 16.27 8.22 -8.96
C ASP A 139 15.23 7.21 -9.50
N THR A 140 13.99 7.62 -9.46
CA THR A 140 12.85 6.82 -9.94
C THR A 140 12.48 7.11 -11.40
N THR A 141 13.35 7.82 -12.13
CA THR A 141 13.05 8.29 -13.49
C THR A 141 13.87 7.57 -14.57
N GLY A 142 13.32 7.55 -15.80
CA GLY A 142 14.02 7.03 -16.98
C GLY A 142 14.18 5.51 -17.04
N ASP A 143 14.98 5.04 -17.99
CA ASP A 143 15.16 3.61 -18.30
C ASP A 143 15.91 2.80 -17.20
N LYS A 144 16.51 3.49 -16.26
CA LYS A 144 17.24 2.90 -15.11
C LYS A 144 16.63 3.34 -13.78
N ALA A 145 15.32 3.63 -13.78
CA ALA A 145 14.60 4.00 -12.57
C ALA A 145 14.80 2.97 -11.44
N GLU A 146 15.13 3.47 -10.27
CA GLU A 146 15.23 2.65 -9.06
C GLU A 146 13.83 2.30 -8.58
N THR A 147 13.58 1.03 -8.28
CA THR A 147 12.31 0.50 -7.77
C THR A 147 12.32 0.30 -6.26
N SER A 148 13.43 0.66 -5.62
CA SER A 148 13.61 0.61 -4.15
C SER A 148 14.46 1.78 -3.68
N ALA A 149 14.17 2.29 -2.48
CA ALA A 149 14.93 3.36 -1.85
C ALA A 149 15.73 2.83 -0.65
N ALA A 150 17.01 3.23 -0.53
CA ALA A 150 17.77 3.02 0.69
C ALA A 150 17.19 3.93 1.79
N ALA A 151 16.62 3.36 2.83
CA ALA A 151 15.94 4.09 3.89
C ALA A 151 16.34 3.62 5.28
N VAL A 152 16.41 4.57 6.22
CA VAL A 152 16.57 4.29 7.65
C VAL A 152 15.24 3.76 8.18
N VAL A 153 15.26 2.52 8.67
CA VAL A 153 14.11 1.84 9.29
C VAL A 153 14.25 1.72 10.81
N HIS A 154 15.43 1.99 11.35
CA HIS A 154 15.71 2.08 12.79
C HIS A 154 16.96 2.93 13.02
N GLY A 155 16.98 3.70 14.11
CA GLY A 155 18.11 4.53 14.51
C GLY A 155 17.80 6.02 14.53
N THR A 156 18.82 6.87 14.43
CA THR A 156 18.66 8.32 14.49
C THR A 156 18.88 8.98 13.13
N VAL A 157 18.07 10.00 12.85
CA VAL A 157 18.11 10.79 11.62
C VAL A 157 18.23 12.29 11.94
N LYS A 158 18.88 13.03 11.05
CA LYS A 158 19.07 14.48 11.21
C LYS A 158 17.78 15.23 10.94
N THR A 159 17.19 15.87 11.94
CA THR A 159 15.95 16.64 11.82
C THR A 159 16.00 17.67 10.68
N ARG A 160 17.15 18.33 10.47
CA ARG A 160 17.32 19.39 9.47
C ARG A 160 17.11 18.95 8.01
N VAL A 161 17.24 17.64 7.69
CA VAL A 161 17.06 17.12 6.33
C VAL A 161 15.67 16.54 6.11
N LEU A 162 14.89 16.34 7.19
CA LEU A 162 13.59 15.69 7.10
C LEU A 162 12.58 16.56 6.34
N LYS A 163 11.86 15.90 5.43
CA LYS A 163 10.79 16.49 4.65
C LYS A 163 9.75 15.46 4.24
N THR A 164 8.55 15.93 4.00
CA THR A 164 7.48 15.16 3.40
C THR A 164 7.65 15.06 1.88
N GLY A 165 6.90 14.17 1.21
CA GLY A 165 6.92 14.03 -0.24
C GLY A 165 6.57 15.32 -1.01
N ASP A 166 5.76 16.20 -0.41
CA ASP A 166 5.44 17.54 -0.93
C ASP A 166 6.43 18.63 -0.48
N GLY A 167 7.59 18.25 0.06
CA GLY A 167 8.71 19.13 0.38
C GLY A 167 8.54 19.99 1.65
N LYS A 168 7.51 19.74 2.46
CA LYS A 168 7.27 20.48 3.71
C LYS A 168 8.01 19.86 4.90
N ALA A 169 8.12 20.60 5.99
CA ALA A 169 8.62 20.05 7.25
C ALA A 169 7.62 19.00 7.79
N PRO A 170 8.13 17.89 8.39
CA PRO A 170 7.27 16.91 9.03
C PRO A 170 6.45 17.51 10.18
N THR A 171 5.24 17.01 10.34
CA THR A 171 4.41 17.36 11.51
C THR A 171 4.90 16.63 12.77
N GLY A 172 4.56 17.16 13.95
CA GLY A 172 4.84 16.47 15.21
C GLY A 172 4.21 15.07 15.29
N GLY A 173 3.06 14.86 14.65
CA GLY A 173 2.41 13.55 14.53
C GLY A 173 3.25 12.56 13.73
N GLN A 174 3.77 12.97 12.57
CA GLN A 174 4.66 12.15 11.74
C GLN A 174 5.97 11.79 12.45
N LEU A 175 6.58 12.76 13.17
CA LEU A 175 7.78 12.47 13.97
C LEU A 175 7.49 11.48 15.11
N ALA A 176 6.31 11.56 15.74
CA ALA A 176 5.89 10.60 16.75
C ALA A 176 5.66 9.20 16.14
N MET A 177 5.12 9.10 14.93
CA MET A 177 4.97 7.83 14.22
C MET A 177 6.32 7.23 13.84
N LEU A 178 7.27 8.02 13.31
CA LEU A 178 8.64 7.56 13.09
C LEU A 178 9.26 6.99 14.36
N ALA A 179 9.13 7.68 15.50
CA ALA A 179 9.65 7.21 16.79
C ALA A 179 9.04 5.89 17.23
N ARG A 180 7.74 5.65 16.97
CA ARG A 180 7.08 4.35 17.22
C ARG A 180 7.67 3.23 16.38
N HIS A 181 8.15 3.52 15.17
CA HIS A 181 8.85 2.57 14.30
C HIS A 181 10.36 2.48 14.60
N GLY A 182 10.84 3.19 15.63
CA GLY A 182 12.25 3.15 16.04
C GLY A 182 13.17 4.12 15.29
N VAL A 183 12.62 5.09 14.55
CA VAL A 183 13.38 6.14 13.85
C VAL A 183 13.22 7.45 14.61
N PHE A 184 14.32 7.96 15.17
CA PHE A 184 14.31 9.14 16.04
C PHE A 184 14.97 10.35 15.36
N ALA A 185 14.24 11.45 15.24
CA ALA A 185 14.75 12.71 14.73
C ALA A 185 15.57 13.43 15.82
N VAL A 186 16.82 13.81 15.50
CA VAL A 186 17.77 14.48 16.39
C VAL A 186 18.43 15.70 15.73
#